data_de483af39b294e52a8198930e014f05d
#
_entry.id   de483af39b294e52a8198930e014f05d
#
_cell.length_a   1.000
_cell.length_b   1.000
_cell.length_c   1.000
_cell.angle_alpha   90.00
_cell.angle_beta   90.00
_cell.angle_gamma   90.00
#
_symmetry.space_group_name_H-M   'P 1'
#
loop_
_entity.id
_entity.type
_entity.pdbx_description
1 polymer ?
#
loop_
_entity_poly.entity_id
_entity_poly.type
_entity_poly.pdbx_seq_one_letter_code
_entity_poly.pdbx_strand_id
1 'polypeptide(L)'
;KTGAENMIVKKFTYREVCRALGLELMKLRWEYRVKLKHAAHLAGMDFKKADAAEIGRGVGERNIQRLLRLYDADINIELIRRNSEKISLRKL
;
A
#
# COMPACT_ATOMS: atom_id res chain seq x y z
N LYS A 1 -13.36 -8.89 5.02
CA LYS A 1 -12.96 -8.71 4.75
C LYS A 1 -11.78 -8.43 4.58
N THR A 2 -11.18 -7.79 4.53
CA THR A 2 -9.81 -7.65 4.22
C THR A 2 -9.17 -6.56 5.02
N GLY A 3 -7.87 -6.65 5.15
CA GLY A 3 -7.14 -5.66 5.88
C GLY A 3 -7.24 -4.27 5.28
N ALA A 4 -7.50 -4.22 3.99
CA ALA A 4 -7.59 -2.94 3.31
C ALA A 4 -8.70 -2.09 3.86
N GLU A 5 -9.71 -2.73 4.37
CA GLU A 5 -10.84 -1.99 4.92
C GLU A 5 -10.45 -1.19 6.15
N ASN A 6 -9.37 -1.58 6.78
CA ASN A 6 -8.92 -0.93 7.99
C ASN A 6 -7.82 0.08 7.76
N MET A 7 -7.43 0.27 6.52
CA MET A 7 -6.35 1.19 6.22
C MET A 7 -6.92 2.58 6.02
N ILE A 8 -6.73 3.42 7.02
CA ILE A 8 -7.25 4.76 6.99
C ILE A 8 -6.09 5.74 7.14
N VAL A 9 -5.98 6.62 6.17
CA VAL A 9 -4.96 7.65 6.19
C VAL A 9 -5.65 8.96 6.57
N LYS A 10 -5.48 9.37 7.81
CA LYS A 10 -6.16 10.55 8.31
C LYS A 10 -5.50 11.84 7.91
N LYS A 11 -4.21 11.82 7.75
CA LYS A 11 -3.48 12.94 7.23
C LYS A 11 -3.01 12.58 5.84
N PHE A 12 -3.39 13.35 4.87
CA PHE A 12 -2.98 13.04 3.52
C PHE A 12 -1.61 13.66 3.26
N THR A 13 -0.57 12.88 3.46
CA THR A 13 0.77 13.24 3.04
C THR A 13 1.34 12.05 2.31
N TYR A 14 2.29 12.32 1.45
CA TYR A 14 2.95 11.27 0.70
C TYR A 14 3.54 10.22 1.65
N ARG A 15 4.12 10.71 2.74
CA ARG A 15 4.73 9.83 3.72
C ARG A 15 3.71 8.87 4.33
N GLU A 16 2.57 9.39 4.73
CA GLU A 16 1.56 8.55 5.35
C GLU A 16 0.99 7.53 4.39
N VAL A 17 0.80 7.94 3.14
CA VAL A 17 0.31 7.01 2.13
C VAL A 17 1.33 5.90 1.89
N CYS A 18 2.60 6.25 1.81
CA CYS A 18 3.64 5.24 1.60
C CYS A 18 3.74 4.29 2.78
N ARG A 19 3.56 4.78 3.99
CA ARG A 19 3.60 3.92 5.16
C ARG A 19 2.44 2.95 5.18
N ALA A 20 1.26 3.45 4.87
CA ALA A 20 0.08 2.59 4.84
C ALA A 20 0.23 1.51 3.77
N LEU A 21 0.70 1.92 2.59
CA LEU A 21 0.90 0.97 1.51
C LEU A 21 1.95 -0.06 1.88
N GLY A 22 3.05 0.39 2.48
CA GLY A 22 4.12 -0.53 2.87
C GLY A 22 3.64 -1.58 3.85
N LEU A 23 2.81 -1.17 4.79
CA LEU A 23 2.27 -2.10 5.76
C LEU A 23 1.39 -3.16 5.10
N GLU A 24 0.58 -2.74 4.13
CA GLU A 24 -0.26 -3.69 3.41
C GLU A 24 0.57 -4.65 2.57
N LEU A 25 1.63 -4.15 1.96
CA LEU A 25 2.53 -5.02 1.20
C LEU A 25 3.17 -6.07 2.11
N MET A 26 3.57 -5.66 3.31
CA MET A 26 4.15 -6.59 4.26
C MET A 26 3.15 -7.65 4.68
N LYS A 27 1.90 -7.25 4.90
CA LYS A 27 0.86 -8.20 5.28
C LYS A 27 0.63 -9.22 4.17
N LEU A 28 0.60 -8.76 2.93
CA LEU A 28 0.45 -9.67 1.80
C LEU A 28 1.60 -10.65 1.73
N ARG A 29 2.80 -10.15 1.93
CA ARG A 29 3.98 -11.02 1.89
C ARG A 29 3.87 -12.11 2.95
N TRP A 30 3.42 -11.74 4.14
CA TRP A 30 3.23 -12.71 5.21
C TRP A 30 2.15 -13.74 4.88
N GLU A 31 1.09 -13.30 4.22
CA GLU A 31 0.05 -14.22 3.81
C GLU A 31 0.58 -15.28 2.86
N TYR A 32 1.45 -14.85 1.95
CA TYR A 32 2.05 -15.79 1.02
C TYR A 32 3.22 -16.54 1.62
N ARG A 33 3.59 -16.18 2.85
CA ARG A 33 4.68 -16.85 3.58
C ARG A 33 5.99 -16.81 2.82
N VAL A 34 6.29 -15.66 2.28
CA VAL A 34 7.50 -15.44 1.49
C VAL A 34 8.42 -14.50 2.25
N LYS A 35 9.70 -14.87 2.29
CA LYS A 35 10.68 -13.99 2.90
C LYS A 35 10.94 -12.81 1.99
N LEU A 36 11.30 -11.68 2.59
CA LEU A 36 11.46 -10.44 1.84
C LEU A 36 12.48 -10.59 0.71
N LYS A 37 13.59 -11.22 0.99
CA LYS A 37 14.63 -11.39 -0.02
C LYS A 37 14.11 -12.19 -1.21
N HIS A 38 13.34 -13.22 -0.93
CA HIS A 38 12.78 -14.06 -1.98
C HIS A 38 11.73 -13.30 -2.77
N ALA A 39 10.89 -12.53 -2.08
CA ALA A 39 9.88 -11.71 -2.74
C ALA A 39 10.52 -10.71 -3.69
N ALA A 40 11.60 -10.07 -3.25
CA ALA A 40 12.31 -9.13 -4.09
C ALA A 40 12.83 -9.80 -5.35
N HIS A 41 13.40 -10.98 -5.18
CA HIS A 41 13.91 -11.73 -6.32
C HIS A 41 12.81 -12.06 -7.30
N LEU A 42 11.69 -12.56 -6.80
CA LEU A 42 10.57 -12.93 -7.66
C LEU A 42 9.97 -11.71 -8.35
N ALA A 43 9.97 -10.57 -7.68
CA ALA A 43 9.44 -9.36 -8.27
C ALA A 43 10.42 -8.70 -9.23
N GLY A 44 11.64 -9.20 -9.31
CA GLY A 44 12.64 -8.64 -10.20
C GLY A 44 13.17 -7.30 -9.72
N MET A 45 13.33 -7.16 -8.41
CA MET A 45 13.80 -5.89 -7.88
C MET A 45 14.85 -6.13 -6.79
N ASP A 46 15.59 -5.07 -6.52
CA ASP A 46 16.62 -5.09 -5.51
C ASP A 46 16.02 -5.24 -4.13
N PHE A 47 16.65 -6.04 -3.30
CA PHE A 47 16.20 -6.27 -1.93
C PHE A 47 16.02 -4.95 -1.17
N LYS A 48 16.96 -4.02 -1.34
CA LYS A 48 16.87 -2.76 -0.63
C LYS A 48 15.63 -1.97 -1.02
N LYS A 49 15.22 -2.09 -2.28
CA LYS A 49 14.02 -1.40 -2.72
C LYS A 49 12.77 -2.05 -2.14
N ALA A 50 12.75 -3.38 -2.10
CA ALA A 50 11.62 -4.07 -1.52
C ALA A 50 11.49 -3.75 -0.03
N ASP A 51 12.61 -3.72 0.66
CA ASP A 51 12.62 -3.38 2.07
C ASP A 51 12.14 -1.96 2.28
N ALA A 52 12.62 -1.03 1.47
CA ALA A 52 12.21 0.37 1.58
C ALA A 52 10.70 0.51 1.34
N ALA A 53 10.17 -0.25 0.40
CA ALA A 53 8.73 -0.17 0.12
C ALA A 53 7.92 -0.58 1.35
N GLU A 54 8.33 -1.63 2.03
CA GLU A 54 7.57 -2.13 3.18
C GLU A 54 7.67 -1.22 4.38
N ILE A 55 8.80 -0.54 4.56
CA ILE A 55 8.91 0.37 5.69
C ILE A 55 8.36 1.76 5.38
N GLY A 56 7.81 1.94 4.20
CA GLY A 56 7.08 3.16 3.90
C GLY A 56 7.89 4.26 3.25
N ARG A 57 9.01 3.92 2.66
CA ARG A 57 9.76 4.91 1.90
C ARG A 57 9.29 4.90 0.46
N GLY A 58 9.42 6.03 -0.18
CA GLY A 58 9.03 6.11 -1.58
C GLY A 58 10.05 5.43 -2.46
N VAL A 59 9.62 4.44 -3.21
CA VAL A 59 10.52 3.70 -4.09
C VAL A 59 10.11 3.81 -5.55
N GLY A 60 9.12 4.63 -5.81
CA GLY A 60 8.66 4.83 -7.18
C GLY A 60 7.58 3.88 -7.59
N GLU A 61 6.79 4.34 -8.53
CA GLU A 61 5.62 3.60 -8.98
C GLU A 61 5.98 2.24 -9.56
N ARG A 62 7.05 2.20 -10.35
CA ARG A 62 7.43 0.96 -11.01
C ARG A 62 7.72 -0.16 -10.02
N ASN A 63 8.42 0.17 -8.95
CA ASN A 63 8.74 -0.84 -7.95
C ASN A 63 7.51 -1.29 -7.19
N ILE A 64 6.61 -0.37 -6.90
CA ILE A 64 5.35 -0.74 -6.25
C ILE A 64 4.56 -1.66 -7.16
N GLN A 65 4.49 -1.35 -8.45
CA GLN A 65 3.76 -2.18 -9.38
C GLN A 65 4.34 -3.58 -9.50
N ARG A 66 5.65 -3.70 -9.38
CA ARG A 66 6.28 -5.02 -9.41
C ARG A 66 5.83 -5.88 -8.23
N LEU A 67 5.74 -5.26 -7.05
CA LEU A 67 5.28 -5.98 -5.87
C LEU A 67 3.80 -6.32 -5.96
N LEU A 68 2.99 -5.40 -6.44
CA LEU A 68 1.57 -5.66 -6.62
C LEU A 68 1.36 -6.81 -7.60
N ARG A 69 2.13 -6.83 -8.67
CA ARG A 69 2.01 -7.89 -9.65
C ARG A 69 2.41 -9.24 -9.05
N LEU A 70 3.44 -9.23 -8.23
CA LEU A 70 3.88 -10.45 -7.56
C LEU A 70 2.76 -11.04 -6.72
N TYR A 71 2.04 -10.19 -5.99
CA TYR A 71 0.98 -10.64 -5.09
C TYR A 71 -0.39 -10.68 -5.75
N ASP A 72 -0.45 -10.37 -7.05
CA ASP A 72 -1.71 -10.33 -7.77
C ASP A 72 -2.71 -9.43 -7.05
N ALA A 73 -2.25 -8.24 -6.73
CA ALA A 73 -3.03 -7.29 -5.94
C ALA A 73 -3.20 -5.96 -6.67
N ASP A 74 -4.25 -5.27 -6.33
CA ASP A 74 -4.52 -3.95 -6.84
C ASP A 74 -4.68 -2.98 -5.68
N ILE A 75 -4.57 -1.71 -5.97
CA ILE A 75 -4.78 -0.69 -4.97
C ILE A 75 -6.17 -0.11 -5.17
N ASN A 76 -6.94 -0.12 -4.10
CA ASN A 76 -8.24 0.50 -4.11
C ASN A 76 -8.23 1.68 -3.15
N ILE A 77 -8.54 2.85 -3.66
CA ILE A 77 -8.53 4.06 -2.86
C ILE A 77 -9.94 4.60 -2.76
N GLU A 78 -10.36 4.81 -1.53
CA GLU A 78 -11.68 5.36 -1.26
C GLU A 78 -11.57 6.58 -0.37
N LEU A 79 -12.44 7.53 -0.62
CA LEU A 79 -12.55 8.68 0.24
C LEU A 79 -13.63 8.41 1.26
N ILE A 80 -13.27 8.56 2.52
CA ILE A 80 -14.21 8.28 3.61
C ILE A 80 -14.55 9.58 4.28
N ARG A 81 -15.84 9.88 4.34
CA ARG A 81 -16.31 11.08 5.00
C ARG A 81 -16.17 10.95 6.50
N ARG A 82 -15.67 11.98 7.12
CA ARG A 82 -15.62 12.00 8.56
C ARG A 82 -17.02 12.11 9.13
N ASN A 83 -17.85 12.90 8.46
CA ASN A 83 -19.21 13.13 8.93
C ASN A 83 -20.08 13.30 7.70
N SER A 84 -20.86 12.28 7.41
CA SER A 84 -21.62 12.25 6.16
C SER A 84 -22.69 13.33 6.09
N GLU A 85 -23.02 13.94 7.20
CA GLU A 85 -24.05 14.95 7.19
C GLU A 85 -23.56 16.34 6.90
N LYS A 86 -22.27 16.52 7.03
CA LYS A 86 -21.78 17.85 6.94
C LYS A 86 -21.59 18.41 5.60
N ILE A 87 -21.16 17.63 4.70
CA ILE A 87 -20.72 18.15 3.42
C ILE A 87 -21.55 17.62 2.32
N SER A 88 -21.96 18.51 1.47
CA SER A 88 -22.62 18.10 0.28
C SER A 88 -21.86 18.67 -0.88
N LEU A 89 -20.95 17.90 -1.39
CA LEU A 89 -20.16 18.33 -2.53
C LEU A 89 -21.01 18.52 -3.77
N ARG A 90 -22.15 17.87 -3.78
CA ARG A 90 -23.04 18.01 -4.90
C ARG A 90 -23.56 19.43 -5.08
N LYS A 91 -23.52 20.18 -4.02
CA LYS A 91 -24.01 21.55 -4.10
C LYS A 91 -22.95 22.52 -4.57
N LEU A 92 -21.77 22.05 -4.73
CA LEU A 92 -20.73 22.87 -5.32
C LEU A 92 -20.83 22.87 -6.84
#